data_141fce64f8d9d168ac78e49d42cba2ce
#
_entry.id   141fce64f8d9d168ac78e49d42cba2ce
#
_cell.length_a   1.000
_cell.length_b   1.000
_cell.length_c   1.000
_cell.angle_alpha   90.00
_cell.angle_beta   90.00
_cell.angle_gamma   90.00
#
_symmetry.space_group_name_H-M   'P 1'
#
loop_
_entity.id
_entity.type
_entity.pdbx_description
1 polymer ?
#
loop_
_entity_poly.entity_id
_entity_poly.type
_entity_poly.pdbx_seq_one_letter_code
_entity_poly.pdbx_strand_id
1 'polypeptide(L)'
;MIAGNPDFLFTSLSFWWFMAVVLAGFSLLYRYRTARNRFLLLCSLFFYFETAGAAVFMLLASIFLNYGCGWLIDKSRREREPAIAKFFLIIGIILNLSLLSYFKYADFLNRLVYEWIPAWPGTDEGLFGDLPFLNTIVLPVGISFFTFQALSYLVDLYRRQVPYCRNLFDFALYLSFFPQLVAGPIVRARDFLPQLQRHYQLSTKEFSFALFMVLCGLVKKIAIADWIAQWVNPVFENATLYTGFEHWMATYGYALQIYCDFSGYTDIAIGLAACLGFTLPVNFRSPYKADSFTDFWHRWHITLSTWFRDYVYIPLGGNRHGVWRMMVALLVSMTLCGIWHGAAVNFLFWGLLHGLFLCFEKLTGLDGHPQKRWVHVLKTIVYFHLICLSWVIFRTESLEAAADWYLGLCQTTPVETIGAVIGHYKTVFAIMAVGFALHFLPAAAQEAVKTTFARAPWFIKGLVCLLIGVLLIVSHSTVPQPFIYFSF
;
A
#
# COMPACT_ATOMS: atom_id res chain seq x y z
N MET A 1 -24.93 10.59 5.24
CA MET A 1 -23.56 11.12 5.42
C MET A 1 -23.14 11.81 4.14
N ILE A 2 -22.33 12.89 4.22
CA ILE A 2 -21.75 13.52 3.02
C ILE A 2 -20.77 12.50 2.45
N ALA A 3 -21.09 11.93 1.27
CA ALA A 3 -20.23 11.01 0.57
C ALA A 3 -19.04 11.80 -0.01
N GLY A 4 -17.84 11.26 0.08
CA GLY A 4 -16.68 11.80 -0.63
C GLY A 4 -16.76 11.47 -2.12
N ASN A 5 -15.89 12.11 -2.88
CA ASN A 5 -15.67 11.79 -4.29
C ASN A 5 -14.50 10.81 -4.41
N PRO A 6 -14.74 9.50 -4.54
CA PRO A 6 -13.66 8.51 -4.63
C PRO A 6 -12.78 8.69 -5.88
N ASP A 7 -13.25 9.45 -6.86
CA ASP A 7 -12.49 9.76 -8.08
C ASP A 7 -11.52 10.94 -7.90
N PHE A 8 -11.54 11.63 -6.75
CA PHE A 8 -10.59 12.70 -6.43
C PHE A 8 -9.22 12.12 -6.00
N LEU A 9 -8.58 11.42 -6.93
CA LEU A 9 -7.30 10.73 -6.73
C LEU A 9 -6.21 11.28 -7.67
N PHE A 10 -4.98 10.82 -7.51
CA PHE A 10 -3.80 11.29 -8.26
C PHE A 10 -3.91 11.16 -9.79
N THR A 11 -4.84 10.36 -10.28
CA THR A 11 -5.10 10.19 -11.72
C THR A 11 -6.13 11.16 -12.27
N SER A 12 -6.86 11.89 -11.42
CA SER A 12 -7.93 12.78 -11.83
C SER A 12 -7.43 14.19 -12.17
N LEU A 13 -8.07 14.85 -13.14
CA LEU A 13 -7.76 16.22 -13.48
C LEU A 13 -8.06 17.20 -12.32
N SER A 14 -9.11 16.93 -11.55
CA SER A 14 -9.47 17.71 -10.35
C SER A 14 -8.36 17.71 -9.30
N PHE A 15 -7.68 16.57 -9.10
CA PHE A 15 -6.52 16.50 -8.24
C PHE A 15 -5.36 17.38 -8.75
N TRP A 16 -5.11 17.41 -10.06
CA TRP A 16 -4.02 18.23 -10.60
C TRP A 16 -4.31 19.73 -10.52
N TRP A 17 -5.57 20.16 -10.62
CA TRP A 17 -5.97 21.54 -10.29
C TRP A 17 -5.75 21.86 -8.82
N PHE A 18 -6.16 20.94 -7.92
CA PHE A 18 -5.86 21.07 -6.50
C PHE A 18 -4.34 21.19 -6.26
N MET A 19 -3.53 20.33 -6.88
CA MET A 19 -2.08 20.37 -6.73
C MET A 19 -1.46 21.67 -7.26
N ALA A 20 -1.98 22.22 -8.34
CA ALA A 20 -1.55 23.54 -8.85
C ALA A 20 -1.82 24.64 -7.82
N VAL A 21 -3.00 24.66 -7.18
CA VAL A 21 -3.33 25.60 -6.10
C VAL A 21 -2.41 25.39 -4.88
N VAL A 22 -2.15 24.13 -4.49
CA VAL A 22 -1.23 23.80 -3.40
C VAL A 22 0.17 24.31 -3.69
N LEU A 23 0.71 24.08 -4.90
CA LEU A 23 2.05 24.57 -5.28
C LEU A 23 2.11 26.10 -5.32
N ALA A 24 1.08 26.77 -5.84
CA ALA A 24 1.00 28.21 -5.86
C ALA A 24 0.99 28.79 -4.43
N GLY A 25 0.12 28.31 -3.55
CA GLY A 25 0.06 28.74 -2.16
C GLY A 25 1.35 28.40 -1.39
N PHE A 26 1.91 27.22 -1.63
CA PHE A 26 3.19 26.80 -1.05
C PHE A 26 4.33 27.72 -1.47
N SER A 27 4.38 28.16 -2.75
CA SER A 27 5.40 29.08 -3.26
C SER A 27 5.39 30.44 -2.59
N LEU A 28 4.25 30.87 -2.04
CA LEU A 28 4.13 32.11 -1.26
C LEU A 28 4.54 31.93 0.21
N LEU A 29 4.37 30.71 0.75
CA LEU A 29 4.49 30.45 2.19
C LEU A 29 5.74 29.65 2.58
N TYR A 30 6.49 29.09 1.64
CA TYR A 30 7.59 28.14 1.93
C TYR A 30 8.67 28.70 2.88
N ARG A 31 8.89 30.01 2.88
CA ARG A 31 9.84 30.69 3.77
C ARG A 31 9.37 30.74 5.22
N TYR A 32 8.05 30.76 5.44
CA TYR A 32 7.44 30.90 6.77
C TYR A 32 7.00 29.54 7.29
N ARG A 33 7.89 28.84 8.00
CA ARG A 33 7.70 27.44 8.45
C ARG A 33 6.32 27.17 9.06
N THR A 34 5.88 27.99 10.01
CA THR A 34 4.59 27.80 10.69
C THR A 34 3.40 27.98 9.74
N ALA A 35 3.43 29.01 8.89
CA ALA A 35 2.38 29.26 7.91
C ALA A 35 2.35 28.15 6.85
N ARG A 36 3.51 27.73 6.36
CA ARG A 36 3.67 26.60 5.44
C ARG A 36 3.04 25.31 5.99
N ASN A 37 3.39 24.94 7.24
CA ASN A 37 2.89 23.70 7.84
C ASN A 37 1.38 23.77 8.07
N ARG A 38 0.83 24.90 8.51
CA ARG A 38 -0.62 25.10 8.66
C ARG A 38 -1.35 25.08 7.33
N PHE A 39 -0.80 25.69 6.30
CA PHE A 39 -1.36 25.65 4.94
C PHE A 39 -1.41 24.21 4.41
N LEU A 40 -0.31 23.44 4.54
CA LEU A 40 -0.27 22.05 4.14
C LEU A 40 -1.27 21.17 4.93
N LEU A 41 -1.46 21.45 6.23
CA LEU A 41 -2.49 20.79 7.02
C LEU A 41 -3.90 21.05 6.48
N LEU A 42 -4.22 22.31 6.19
CA LEU A 42 -5.53 22.68 5.61
C LEU A 42 -5.75 22.00 4.25
N CYS A 43 -4.74 22.02 3.38
CA CYS A 43 -4.79 21.31 2.10
C CYS A 43 -4.98 19.80 2.28
N SER A 44 -4.33 19.19 3.28
CA SER A 44 -4.45 17.77 3.57
C SER A 44 -5.84 17.39 4.09
N LEU A 45 -6.41 18.20 4.98
CA LEU A 45 -7.77 17.99 5.47
C LEU A 45 -8.82 18.21 4.37
N PHE A 46 -8.62 19.21 3.50
CA PHE A 46 -9.46 19.43 2.31
C PHE A 46 -9.40 18.23 1.36
N PHE A 47 -8.18 17.78 1.01
CA PHE A 47 -8.00 16.60 0.17
C PHE A 47 -8.73 15.37 0.75
N TYR A 48 -8.61 15.14 2.06
CA TYR A 48 -9.26 14.01 2.69
C TYR A 48 -10.79 14.18 2.77
N PHE A 49 -11.27 15.40 2.94
CA PHE A 49 -12.71 15.68 2.87
C PHE A 49 -13.28 15.42 1.48
N GLU A 50 -12.59 15.85 0.42
CA GLU A 50 -13.00 15.56 -0.96
C GLU A 50 -13.01 14.05 -1.27
N THR A 51 -11.99 13.31 -0.81
CA THR A 51 -11.90 11.86 -1.11
C THR A 51 -12.79 10.99 -0.23
N ALA A 52 -12.94 11.32 1.04
CA ALA A 52 -13.56 10.46 2.06
C ALA A 52 -14.78 11.10 2.75
N GLY A 53 -15.18 12.32 2.37
CA GLY A 53 -16.34 13.00 2.90
C GLY A 53 -16.30 13.16 4.42
N ALA A 54 -17.39 12.79 5.08
CA ALA A 54 -17.55 12.90 6.54
C ALA A 54 -16.52 12.07 7.34
N ALA A 55 -15.79 11.15 6.73
CA ALA A 55 -14.72 10.42 7.41
C ALA A 55 -13.55 11.32 7.86
N VAL A 56 -13.49 12.58 7.39
CA VAL A 56 -12.55 13.58 7.93
C VAL A 56 -12.72 13.78 9.44
N PHE A 57 -13.92 13.69 9.97
CA PHE A 57 -14.15 13.79 11.42
C PHE A 57 -13.54 12.61 12.19
N MET A 58 -13.49 11.43 11.60
CA MET A 58 -12.78 10.28 12.18
C MET A 58 -11.25 10.49 12.19
N LEU A 59 -10.70 11.00 11.10
CA LEU A 59 -9.28 11.36 11.07
C LEU A 59 -8.97 12.39 12.14
N LEU A 60 -9.80 13.43 12.31
CA LEU A 60 -9.65 14.43 13.37
C LEU A 60 -9.77 13.78 14.77
N ALA A 61 -10.76 12.93 14.99
CA ALA A 61 -10.89 12.19 16.26
C ALA A 61 -9.65 11.34 16.55
N SER A 62 -9.12 10.62 15.55
CA SER A 62 -7.87 9.86 15.67
C SER A 62 -6.67 10.76 16.01
N ILE A 63 -6.56 11.94 15.38
CA ILE A 63 -5.52 12.92 15.69
C ILE A 63 -5.59 13.34 17.16
N PHE A 64 -6.74 13.78 17.64
CA PHE A 64 -6.91 14.23 19.04
C PHE A 64 -6.67 13.10 20.04
N LEU A 65 -7.20 11.91 19.78
CA LEU A 65 -7.01 10.73 20.61
C LEU A 65 -5.53 10.38 20.76
N ASN A 66 -4.82 10.26 19.65
CA ASN A 66 -3.41 9.86 19.68
C ASN A 66 -2.50 10.96 20.23
N TYR A 67 -2.81 12.23 19.98
CA TYR A 67 -2.13 13.35 20.59
C TYR A 67 -2.30 13.37 22.11
N GLY A 68 -3.53 13.15 22.61
CA GLY A 68 -3.85 13.07 24.02
C GLY A 68 -3.17 11.87 24.71
N CYS A 69 -3.24 10.67 24.12
CA CYS A 69 -2.54 9.50 24.62
C CYS A 69 -1.03 9.73 24.66
N GLY A 70 -0.47 10.35 23.61
CA GLY A 70 0.95 10.72 23.57
C GLY A 70 1.35 11.68 24.68
N TRP A 71 0.51 12.68 24.97
CA TRP A 71 0.74 13.62 26.09
C TRP A 71 0.71 12.92 27.44
N LEU A 72 -0.26 12.02 27.67
CA LEU A 72 -0.37 11.24 28.91
C LEU A 72 0.82 10.30 29.10
N ILE A 73 1.27 9.63 28.04
CA ILE A 73 2.47 8.77 28.08
C ILE A 73 3.71 9.61 28.45
N ASP A 74 3.92 10.76 27.82
CA ASP A 74 5.07 11.62 28.05
C ASP A 74 5.03 12.22 29.47
N LYS A 75 3.84 12.67 29.94
CA LYS A 75 3.63 13.19 31.29
C LYS A 75 3.97 12.14 32.35
N SER A 76 3.34 10.96 32.27
CA SER A 76 3.55 9.86 33.25
C SER A 76 5.02 9.42 33.30
N ARG A 77 5.72 9.47 32.16
CA ARG A 77 7.15 9.14 32.12
C ARG A 77 8.03 10.20 32.76
N ARG A 78 7.68 11.48 32.64
CA ARG A 78 8.38 12.58 33.34
C ARG A 78 8.15 12.49 34.85
N GLU A 79 6.98 12.11 35.26
CA GLU A 79 6.60 11.89 36.65
C GLU A 79 7.15 10.55 37.22
N ARG A 80 7.90 9.77 36.42
CA ARG A 80 8.49 8.47 36.78
C ARG A 80 7.48 7.38 37.11
N GLU A 81 6.31 7.41 36.47
CA GLU A 81 5.21 6.45 36.62
C GLU A 81 5.12 5.50 35.40
N PRO A 82 6.04 4.53 35.26
CA PRO A 82 6.10 3.68 34.05
C PRO A 82 4.87 2.79 33.88
N ALA A 83 4.21 2.40 34.95
CA ALA A 83 2.97 1.60 34.90
C ALA A 83 1.82 2.40 34.27
N ILE A 84 1.68 3.68 34.64
CA ILE A 84 0.67 4.58 34.10
C ILE A 84 0.98 4.90 32.64
N ALA A 85 2.24 5.13 32.29
CA ALA A 85 2.64 5.30 30.90
C ALA A 85 2.30 4.08 30.03
N LYS A 86 2.51 2.86 30.56
CA LYS A 86 2.14 1.61 29.88
C LYS A 86 0.63 1.45 29.75
N PHE A 87 -0.13 1.85 30.77
CA PHE A 87 -1.59 1.84 30.73
C PHE A 87 -2.13 2.72 29.60
N PHE A 88 -1.66 3.96 29.47
CA PHE A 88 -2.06 4.85 28.37
C PHE A 88 -1.61 4.37 26.99
N LEU A 89 -0.46 3.70 26.88
CA LEU A 89 -0.05 3.03 25.65
C LEU A 89 -1.06 1.94 25.27
N ILE A 90 -1.42 1.07 26.22
CA ILE A 90 -2.36 -0.04 25.97
C ILE A 90 -3.74 0.51 25.56
N ILE A 91 -4.24 1.53 26.26
CA ILE A 91 -5.50 2.20 25.89
C ILE A 91 -5.41 2.77 24.47
N GLY A 92 -4.33 3.48 24.14
CA GLY A 92 -4.13 4.03 22.80
C GLY A 92 -4.11 2.94 21.74
N ILE A 93 -3.46 1.79 21.99
CA ILE A 93 -3.46 0.64 21.09
C ILE A 93 -4.88 0.08 20.92
N ILE A 94 -5.58 -0.18 22.03
CA ILE A 94 -6.95 -0.73 22.00
C ILE A 94 -7.87 0.19 21.20
N LEU A 95 -7.89 1.49 21.48
CA LEU A 95 -8.76 2.44 20.81
C LEU A 95 -8.49 2.51 19.29
N ASN A 96 -7.22 2.54 18.87
CA ASN A 96 -6.87 2.53 17.45
C ASN A 96 -7.28 1.21 16.76
N LEU A 97 -7.02 0.06 17.40
CA LEU A 97 -7.39 -1.24 16.86
C LEU A 97 -8.91 -1.45 16.85
N SER A 98 -9.63 -0.98 17.89
CA SER A 98 -11.10 -1.04 17.93
C SER A 98 -11.72 -0.21 16.81
N LEU A 99 -11.20 1.00 16.57
CA LEU A 99 -11.65 1.84 15.47
C LEU A 99 -11.44 1.15 14.12
N LEU A 100 -10.24 0.61 13.89
CA LEU A 100 -9.93 -0.14 12.66
C LEU A 100 -10.83 -1.39 12.53
N SER A 101 -11.00 -2.15 13.63
CA SER A 101 -11.79 -3.36 13.65
C SER A 101 -13.25 -3.09 13.36
N TYR A 102 -13.81 -2.04 13.91
CA TYR A 102 -15.19 -1.67 13.66
C TYR A 102 -15.44 -1.38 12.18
N PHE A 103 -14.63 -0.53 11.54
CA PHE A 103 -14.86 -0.15 10.16
C PHE A 103 -14.46 -1.21 9.14
N LYS A 104 -13.51 -2.08 9.47
CA LYS A 104 -12.99 -3.06 8.51
C LYS A 104 -13.55 -4.47 8.72
N TYR A 105 -13.80 -4.89 9.96
CA TYR A 105 -14.09 -6.30 10.27
C TYR A 105 -15.46 -6.54 10.89
N ALA A 106 -16.24 -5.51 11.28
CA ALA A 106 -17.52 -5.73 11.97
C ALA A 106 -18.50 -6.54 11.12
N ASP A 107 -18.67 -6.19 9.85
CA ASP A 107 -19.54 -6.92 8.92
C ASP A 107 -19.05 -8.36 8.65
N PHE A 108 -17.75 -8.55 8.45
CA PHE A 108 -17.15 -9.87 8.28
C PHE A 108 -17.36 -10.75 9.52
N LEU A 109 -17.07 -10.22 10.71
CA LEU A 109 -17.26 -10.96 11.96
C LEU A 109 -18.74 -11.30 12.20
N ASN A 110 -19.64 -10.38 11.86
CA ASN A 110 -21.08 -10.60 11.96
C ASN A 110 -21.52 -11.77 11.06
N ARG A 111 -21.10 -11.79 9.79
CA ARG A 111 -21.37 -12.90 8.86
C ARG A 111 -20.75 -14.21 9.34
N LEU A 112 -19.50 -14.20 9.79
CA LEU A 112 -18.81 -15.40 10.27
C LEU A 112 -19.53 -16.02 11.47
N VAL A 113 -20.01 -15.22 12.42
CA VAL A 113 -20.76 -15.69 13.58
C VAL A 113 -22.12 -16.28 13.14
N TYR A 114 -22.78 -15.64 12.20
CA TYR A 114 -24.05 -16.14 11.63
C TYR A 114 -23.88 -17.52 10.95
N GLU A 115 -22.81 -17.69 10.15
CA GLU A 115 -22.52 -18.94 9.46
C GLU A 115 -22.14 -20.08 10.41
N TRP A 116 -21.40 -19.78 11.48
CA TRP A 116 -20.86 -20.80 12.40
C TRP A 116 -21.77 -21.09 13.58
N ILE A 117 -22.73 -20.21 13.90
CA ILE A 117 -23.69 -20.36 14.99
C ILE A 117 -25.14 -20.17 14.46
N PRO A 118 -25.58 -21.00 13.51
CA PRO A 118 -26.89 -20.87 12.87
C PRO A 118 -28.08 -21.11 13.81
N ALA A 119 -27.83 -21.67 15.00
CA ALA A 119 -28.86 -22.04 15.98
C ALA A 119 -29.00 -21.05 17.15
N TRP A 120 -28.42 -19.85 17.08
CA TRP A 120 -28.61 -18.85 18.13
C TRP A 120 -30.06 -18.31 18.05
N PRO A 121 -30.89 -18.55 19.09
CA PRO A 121 -32.30 -18.11 19.06
C PRO A 121 -32.41 -16.59 18.85
N GLY A 122 -33.10 -16.17 17.81
CA GLY A 122 -33.34 -14.79 17.47
C GLY A 122 -32.33 -14.15 16.52
N THR A 123 -31.46 -14.95 15.85
CA THR A 123 -30.41 -14.46 14.96
C THR A 123 -30.65 -14.75 13.47
N ASP A 124 -31.91 -14.63 13.02
CA ASP A 124 -32.17 -14.59 11.55
C ASP A 124 -31.39 -13.43 10.86
N GLU A 125 -30.77 -12.56 11.65
CA GLU A 125 -30.11 -11.30 11.23
C GLU A 125 -28.64 -11.13 11.68
N GLY A 126 -27.97 -12.19 12.22
CA GLY A 126 -26.60 -12.16 12.71
C GLY A 126 -26.41 -11.64 14.14
N LEU A 127 -25.15 -11.58 14.64
CA LEU A 127 -24.81 -11.30 16.04
C LEU A 127 -25.35 -9.94 16.55
N PHE A 128 -25.47 -8.97 15.67
CA PHE A 128 -25.88 -7.61 16.00
C PHE A 128 -27.32 -7.29 15.53
N GLY A 129 -28.04 -8.28 14.95
CA GLY A 129 -29.35 -8.08 14.37
C GLY A 129 -29.34 -7.12 13.18
N ASP A 130 -30.51 -6.71 12.74
CA ASP A 130 -30.66 -5.67 11.70
C ASP A 130 -30.38 -4.29 12.33
N LEU A 131 -29.11 -4.06 12.69
CA LEU A 131 -28.69 -2.73 13.12
C LEU A 131 -28.42 -1.89 11.86
N PRO A 132 -29.32 -0.97 11.48
CA PRO A 132 -29.23 -0.23 10.21
C PRO A 132 -27.93 0.53 10.04
N PHE A 133 -27.23 0.84 11.14
CA PHE A 133 -25.94 1.53 11.11
C PHE A 133 -24.75 0.58 10.76
N LEU A 134 -24.88 -0.76 10.91
CA LEU A 134 -23.86 -1.72 10.49
C LEU A 134 -23.93 -1.99 8.99
N ASN A 135 -25.15 -2.03 8.44
CA ASN A 135 -25.36 -2.24 7.00
C ASN A 135 -24.90 -1.04 6.14
N THR A 136 -24.54 0.08 6.77
CA THR A 136 -24.09 1.31 6.12
C THR A 136 -22.63 1.66 6.44
N ILE A 137 -21.85 0.72 6.99
CA ILE A 137 -20.43 0.97 7.28
C ILE A 137 -19.65 1.07 5.96
N VAL A 138 -19.32 2.30 5.58
CA VAL A 138 -18.38 2.55 4.48
C VAL A 138 -16.98 2.61 5.07
N LEU A 139 -16.07 1.78 4.57
CA LEU A 139 -14.68 1.78 4.98
C LEU A 139 -14.02 3.12 4.62
N PRO A 140 -13.57 3.93 5.59
CA PRO A 140 -12.92 5.20 5.28
C PRO A 140 -11.58 4.99 4.61
N VAL A 141 -11.40 5.65 3.48
CA VAL A 141 -10.15 5.60 2.71
C VAL A 141 -8.96 5.96 3.61
N GLY A 142 -7.90 5.14 3.58
CA GLY A 142 -6.66 5.41 4.33
C GLY A 142 -6.70 5.09 5.84
N ILE A 143 -7.84 4.60 6.40
CA ILE A 143 -7.95 4.30 7.85
C ILE A 143 -6.83 3.36 8.33
N SER A 144 -6.51 2.33 7.58
CA SER A 144 -5.45 1.38 7.90
C SER A 144 -4.07 2.05 7.96
N PHE A 145 -3.81 3.01 7.07
CA PHE A 145 -2.53 3.70 6.97
C PHE A 145 -2.31 4.66 8.14
N PHE A 146 -3.26 5.59 8.40
CA PHE A 146 -3.09 6.53 9.50
C PHE A 146 -3.17 5.85 10.87
N THR A 147 -3.91 4.74 11.01
CA THR A 147 -3.92 3.94 12.23
C THR A 147 -2.53 3.34 12.50
N PHE A 148 -1.86 2.78 11.49
CA PHE A 148 -0.51 2.25 11.64
C PHE A 148 0.53 3.33 11.93
N GLN A 149 0.38 4.52 11.36
CA GLN A 149 1.21 5.68 11.71
C GLN A 149 1.02 6.09 13.18
N ALA A 150 -0.23 6.20 13.64
CA ALA A 150 -0.58 6.56 15.00
C ALA A 150 -0.06 5.53 16.02
N LEU A 151 -0.29 4.23 15.77
CA LEU A 151 0.22 3.14 16.60
C LEU A 151 1.74 3.16 16.69
N SER A 152 2.43 3.37 15.56
CA SER A 152 3.89 3.46 15.56
C SER A 152 4.38 4.63 16.40
N TYR A 153 3.71 5.79 16.32
CA TYR A 153 4.06 6.96 17.14
C TYR A 153 3.93 6.68 18.64
N LEU A 154 2.81 6.10 19.09
CA LEU A 154 2.59 5.80 20.51
C LEU A 154 3.62 4.81 21.06
N VAL A 155 3.91 3.75 20.28
CA VAL A 155 4.92 2.73 20.67
C VAL A 155 6.33 3.32 20.69
N ASP A 156 6.72 4.09 19.65
CA ASP A 156 8.03 4.71 19.56
C ASP A 156 8.24 5.78 20.66
N LEU A 157 7.18 6.55 20.97
CA LEU A 157 7.16 7.48 22.09
C LEU A 157 7.36 6.74 23.42
N TYR A 158 6.62 5.67 23.66
CA TYR A 158 6.79 4.83 24.86
C TYR A 158 8.19 4.21 24.94
N ARG A 159 8.78 3.78 23.83
CA ARG A 159 10.16 3.24 23.75
C ARG A 159 11.24 4.31 23.82
N ARG A 160 10.92 5.61 23.88
CA ARG A 160 11.84 6.77 23.82
C ARG A 160 12.60 6.87 22.50
N GLN A 161 12.07 6.33 21.41
CA GLN A 161 12.67 6.44 20.08
C GLN A 161 12.31 7.76 19.39
N VAL A 162 11.21 8.39 19.85
CA VAL A 162 10.80 9.72 19.41
C VAL A 162 10.42 10.58 20.62
N PRO A 163 10.67 11.90 20.59
CA PRO A 163 10.13 12.82 21.58
C PRO A 163 8.63 13.07 21.35
N TYR A 164 7.94 13.47 22.42
CA TYR A 164 6.54 13.93 22.29
C TYR A 164 6.44 15.17 21.38
N CYS A 165 5.56 15.12 20.40
CA CYS A 165 5.27 16.23 19.52
C CYS A 165 4.39 17.26 20.26
N ARG A 166 4.99 18.39 20.71
CA ARG A 166 4.28 19.41 21.50
C ARG A 166 3.28 20.22 20.70
N ASN A 167 3.44 20.29 19.38
CA ASN A 167 2.59 21.07 18.49
C ASN A 167 1.52 20.17 17.87
N LEU A 168 0.26 20.38 18.27
CA LEU A 168 -0.88 19.64 17.72
C LEU A 168 -0.99 19.76 16.20
N PHE A 169 -0.73 20.92 15.62
CA PHE A 169 -0.82 21.13 14.17
C PHE A 169 0.26 20.35 13.40
N ASP A 170 1.47 20.26 13.94
CA ASP A 170 2.55 19.47 13.36
C ASP A 170 2.22 17.96 13.45
N PHE A 171 1.65 17.52 14.58
CA PHE A 171 1.17 16.14 14.73
C PHE A 171 -0.01 15.82 13.81
N ALA A 172 -0.96 16.76 13.69
CA ALA A 172 -2.09 16.62 12.77
C ALA A 172 -1.60 16.51 11.31
N LEU A 173 -0.65 17.37 10.90
CA LEU A 173 -0.05 17.30 9.56
C LEU A 173 0.68 15.96 9.34
N TYR A 174 1.38 15.42 10.33
CA TYR A 174 2.03 14.12 10.23
C TYR A 174 1.03 13.00 9.90
N LEU A 175 -0.12 12.95 10.58
CA LEU A 175 -1.12 11.91 10.35
C LEU A 175 -1.96 12.14 9.08
N SER A 176 -2.14 13.41 8.67
CA SER A 176 -3.04 13.77 7.58
C SER A 176 -2.34 14.14 6.28
N PHE A 177 -1.01 14.14 6.20
CA PHE A 177 -0.26 14.63 5.04
C PHE A 177 -0.70 13.97 3.74
N PHE A 178 -1.37 14.73 2.87
CA PHE A 178 -2.15 14.22 1.75
C PHE A 178 -1.37 13.33 0.77
N PRO A 179 -0.07 13.53 0.48
CA PRO A 179 0.62 12.63 -0.45
C PRO A 179 0.71 11.19 0.04
N GLN A 180 0.78 10.97 1.36
CA GLN A 180 0.91 9.62 1.94
C GLN A 180 -0.39 9.05 2.50
N LEU A 181 -1.40 9.90 2.76
CA LEU A 181 -2.54 9.58 3.62
C LEU A 181 -3.37 8.40 3.13
N VAL A 182 -3.60 8.32 1.83
CA VAL A 182 -4.56 7.37 1.22
C VAL A 182 -3.92 6.00 0.99
N ALA A 183 -2.79 5.96 0.29
CA ALA A 183 -2.07 4.73 -0.05
C ALA A 183 -0.56 4.96 -0.26
N GLY A 184 -0.02 6.00 0.33
CA GLY A 184 1.40 6.28 0.31
C GLY A 184 2.20 5.35 1.25
N PRO A 185 3.52 5.54 1.35
CA PRO A 185 4.34 4.81 2.30
C PRO A 185 3.88 5.06 3.75
N ILE A 186 3.92 4.03 4.61
CA ILE A 186 3.64 4.16 6.05
C ILE A 186 4.84 4.86 6.71
N VAL A 187 4.71 6.16 6.92
CA VAL A 187 5.82 7.00 7.41
C VAL A 187 5.90 7.00 8.93
N ARG A 188 7.12 6.92 9.48
CA ARG A 188 7.34 6.99 10.93
C ARG A 188 7.44 8.42 11.41
N ALA A 189 6.97 8.67 12.64
CA ALA A 189 7.07 9.99 13.27
C ALA A 189 8.53 10.47 13.39
N ARG A 190 9.47 9.56 13.66
CA ARG A 190 10.91 9.85 13.75
C ARG A 190 11.50 10.37 12.44
N ASP A 191 10.91 9.97 11.29
CA ASP A 191 11.39 10.35 9.96
C ASP A 191 10.69 11.62 9.43
N PHE A 192 9.42 11.84 9.81
CA PHE A 192 8.60 12.94 9.30
C PHE A 192 8.66 14.21 10.17
N LEU A 193 8.43 14.10 11.48
CA LEU A 193 8.32 15.25 12.37
C LEU A 193 9.56 16.18 12.34
N PRO A 194 10.82 15.66 12.26
CA PRO A 194 11.97 16.53 12.12
C PRO A 194 11.98 17.35 10.83
N GLN A 195 11.36 16.85 9.75
CA GLN A 195 11.32 17.57 8.47
C GLN A 195 10.42 18.81 8.54
N LEU A 196 9.39 18.82 9.38
CA LEU A 196 8.52 19.98 9.61
C LEU A 196 9.28 21.18 10.18
N GLN A 197 10.39 20.93 10.86
CA GLN A 197 11.22 21.95 11.47
C GLN A 197 12.33 22.48 10.54
N ARG A 198 12.54 21.86 9.38
CA ARG A 198 13.57 22.28 8.42
C ARG A 198 13.11 23.48 7.59
N HIS A 199 14.07 24.30 7.19
CA HIS A 199 13.85 25.28 6.13
C HIS A 199 13.68 24.55 4.79
N TYR A 200 12.74 25.04 3.99
CA TYR A 200 12.55 24.49 2.65
C TYR A 200 13.74 24.85 1.76
N GLN A 201 14.31 23.83 1.16
CA GLN A 201 15.32 23.94 0.12
C GLN A 201 15.03 22.85 -0.90
N LEU A 202 14.89 23.23 -2.16
CA LEU A 202 14.68 22.30 -3.26
C LEU A 202 15.66 22.66 -4.38
N SER A 203 16.64 21.82 -4.56
CA SER A 203 17.58 21.95 -5.68
C SER A 203 16.92 21.54 -7.00
N THR A 204 17.43 22.05 -8.11
CA THR A 204 16.99 21.62 -9.46
C THR A 204 17.07 20.11 -9.66
N LYS A 205 18.06 19.46 -9.04
CA LYS A 205 18.22 18.01 -9.09
C LYS A 205 17.09 17.28 -8.34
N GLU A 206 16.76 17.75 -7.15
CA GLU A 206 15.66 17.18 -6.33
C GLU A 206 14.31 17.40 -7.00
N PHE A 207 14.06 18.57 -7.55
CA PHE A 207 12.84 18.82 -8.35
C PHE A 207 12.77 17.92 -9.58
N SER A 208 13.87 17.73 -10.29
CA SER A 208 13.91 16.81 -11.43
C SER A 208 13.65 15.37 -11.03
N PHE A 209 14.16 14.95 -9.87
CA PHE A 209 13.85 13.65 -9.29
C PHE A 209 12.35 13.53 -8.93
N ALA A 210 11.79 14.54 -8.28
CA ALA A 210 10.38 14.59 -7.92
C ALA A 210 9.47 14.47 -9.16
N LEU A 211 9.77 15.26 -10.21
CA LEU A 211 9.06 15.20 -11.49
C LEU A 211 9.18 13.82 -12.15
N PHE A 212 10.38 13.23 -12.15
CA PHE A 212 10.61 11.89 -12.69
C PHE A 212 9.76 10.84 -11.98
N MET A 213 9.69 10.89 -10.64
CA MET A 213 8.88 9.96 -9.84
C MET A 213 7.38 10.10 -10.16
N VAL A 214 6.87 11.33 -10.25
CA VAL A 214 5.47 11.58 -10.63
C VAL A 214 5.17 11.00 -12.01
N LEU A 215 6.01 11.28 -13.01
CA LEU A 215 5.83 10.79 -14.38
C LEU A 215 5.87 9.26 -14.46
N CYS A 216 6.86 8.63 -13.80
CA CYS A 216 6.94 7.17 -13.71
C CYS A 216 5.71 6.56 -13.03
N GLY A 217 5.23 7.18 -11.95
CA GLY A 217 4.07 6.73 -11.24
C GLY A 217 2.80 6.80 -12.09
N LEU A 218 2.59 7.90 -12.80
CA LEU A 218 1.46 8.06 -13.74
C LEU A 218 1.50 7.03 -14.87
N VAL A 219 2.67 6.79 -15.47
CA VAL A 219 2.81 5.76 -16.52
C VAL A 219 2.50 4.37 -15.97
N LYS A 220 3.03 4.02 -14.80
CA LYS A 220 2.74 2.72 -14.17
C LYS A 220 1.24 2.55 -13.90
N LYS A 221 0.58 3.55 -13.31
CA LYS A 221 -0.84 3.47 -12.95
C LYS A 221 -1.72 3.47 -14.18
N ILE A 222 -1.63 4.50 -15.03
CA ILE A 222 -2.59 4.71 -16.13
C ILE A 222 -2.25 3.87 -17.36
N ALA A 223 -0.99 3.92 -17.82
CA ALA A 223 -0.64 3.29 -19.09
C ALA A 223 -0.34 1.79 -18.98
N ILE A 224 -0.06 1.27 -17.77
CA ILE A 224 0.22 -0.15 -17.57
C ILE A 224 -0.89 -0.80 -16.74
N ALA A 225 -1.06 -0.41 -15.48
CA ALA A 225 -1.97 -1.12 -14.57
C ALA A 225 -3.43 -1.03 -15.01
N ASP A 226 -3.94 0.17 -15.26
CA ASP A 226 -5.35 0.38 -15.63
C ASP A 226 -5.67 -0.20 -17.00
N TRP A 227 -4.70 -0.19 -17.93
CA TRP A 227 -4.87 -0.82 -19.23
C TRP A 227 -4.94 -2.34 -19.13
N ILE A 228 -4.05 -2.97 -18.38
CA ILE A 228 -4.05 -4.42 -18.17
C ILE A 228 -5.31 -4.86 -17.43
N ALA A 229 -5.79 -4.05 -16.47
CA ALA A 229 -7.00 -4.32 -15.70
C ALA A 229 -8.23 -4.56 -16.56
N GLN A 230 -8.35 -3.89 -17.71
CA GLN A 230 -9.49 -4.03 -18.62
C GLN A 230 -9.66 -5.45 -19.19
N TRP A 231 -8.57 -6.22 -19.22
CA TRP A 231 -8.60 -7.61 -19.64
C TRP A 231 -8.51 -8.57 -18.45
N VAL A 232 -7.64 -8.29 -17.49
CA VAL A 232 -7.41 -9.18 -16.33
C VAL A 232 -8.66 -9.31 -15.46
N ASN A 233 -9.36 -8.19 -15.19
CA ASN A 233 -10.53 -8.21 -14.32
C ASN A 233 -11.66 -9.10 -14.88
N PRO A 234 -12.11 -8.96 -16.16
CA PRO A 234 -13.10 -9.86 -16.75
C PRO A 234 -12.72 -11.34 -16.74
N VAL A 235 -11.40 -11.66 -16.91
CA VAL A 235 -10.94 -13.04 -16.84
C VAL A 235 -11.10 -13.62 -15.44
N PHE A 236 -10.75 -12.83 -14.39
CA PHE A 236 -10.94 -13.25 -13.00
C PHE A 236 -12.41 -13.34 -12.59
N GLU A 237 -13.26 -12.44 -13.08
CA GLU A 237 -14.70 -12.40 -12.77
C GLU A 237 -15.49 -13.53 -13.45
N ASN A 238 -15.01 -14.04 -14.59
CA ASN A 238 -15.71 -15.04 -15.40
C ASN A 238 -14.79 -16.21 -15.76
N ALA A 239 -14.04 -16.73 -14.80
CA ALA A 239 -12.98 -17.73 -15.00
C ALA A 239 -13.39 -18.93 -15.87
N THR A 240 -14.63 -19.41 -15.73
CA THR A 240 -15.15 -20.57 -16.48
C THR A 240 -15.27 -20.35 -18.00
N LEU A 241 -15.25 -19.11 -18.47
CA LEU A 241 -15.34 -18.76 -19.88
C LEU A 241 -13.99 -18.74 -20.59
N TYR A 242 -12.89 -18.85 -19.85
CA TYR A 242 -11.55 -18.66 -20.39
C TYR A 242 -10.72 -19.94 -20.33
N THR A 243 -9.76 -20.03 -21.24
CA THR A 243 -8.87 -21.18 -21.39
C THR A 243 -7.73 -21.19 -20.37
N GLY A 244 -7.04 -22.33 -20.21
CA GLY A 244 -5.88 -22.44 -19.33
C GLY A 244 -4.75 -21.47 -19.70
N PHE A 245 -4.54 -21.20 -20.99
CA PHE A 245 -3.58 -20.18 -21.43
C PHE A 245 -3.97 -18.79 -20.92
N GLU A 246 -5.26 -18.42 -20.99
CA GLU A 246 -5.72 -17.12 -20.51
C GLU A 246 -5.64 -17.02 -18.99
N HIS A 247 -5.88 -18.10 -18.24
CA HIS A 247 -5.65 -18.15 -16.79
C HIS A 247 -4.18 -17.86 -16.44
N TRP A 248 -3.22 -18.48 -17.15
CA TRP A 248 -1.80 -18.18 -16.94
C TRP A 248 -1.45 -16.72 -17.26
N MET A 249 -1.92 -16.24 -18.39
CA MET A 249 -1.64 -14.86 -18.81
C MET A 249 -2.30 -13.84 -17.87
N ALA A 250 -3.52 -14.10 -17.39
CA ALA A 250 -4.20 -13.25 -16.42
C ALA A 250 -3.51 -13.29 -15.04
N THR A 251 -2.98 -14.44 -14.62
CA THR A 251 -2.18 -14.56 -13.39
C THR A 251 -0.93 -13.67 -13.46
N TYR A 252 -0.19 -13.67 -14.57
CA TYR A 252 0.96 -12.77 -14.77
C TYR A 252 0.51 -11.31 -14.97
N GLY A 253 -0.59 -11.10 -15.67
CA GLY A 253 -1.20 -9.78 -15.85
C GLY A 253 -1.55 -9.14 -14.52
N TYR A 254 -2.20 -9.90 -13.62
CA TYR A 254 -2.52 -9.41 -12.28
C TYR A 254 -1.29 -9.11 -11.43
N ALA A 255 -0.26 -9.95 -11.50
CA ALA A 255 1.00 -9.67 -10.80
C ALA A 255 1.62 -8.33 -11.26
N LEU A 256 1.59 -8.02 -12.54
CA LEU A 256 2.06 -6.75 -13.07
C LEU A 256 1.12 -5.60 -12.73
N GLN A 257 -0.20 -5.83 -12.81
CA GLN A 257 -1.23 -4.85 -12.47
C GLN A 257 -1.11 -4.39 -11.02
N ILE A 258 -1.12 -5.29 -10.04
CA ILE A 258 -1.03 -4.94 -8.61
C ILE A 258 0.30 -4.23 -8.29
N TYR A 259 1.40 -4.64 -8.91
CA TYR A 259 2.68 -3.97 -8.75
C TYR A 259 2.66 -2.55 -9.33
N CYS A 260 2.22 -2.38 -10.57
CA CYS A 260 2.21 -1.09 -11.25
C CYS A 260 1.19 -0.13 -10.64
N ASP A 261 0.03 -0.63 -10.22
CA ASP A 261 -1.00 0.16 -9.53
C ASP A 261 -0.44 0.73 -8.22
N PHE A 262 0.05 -0.12 -7.34
CA PHE A 262 0.50 0.31 -6.03
C PHE A 262 1.86 1.04 -6.05
N SER A 263 2.84 0.55 -6.81
CA SER A 263 4.11 1.27 -6.93
C SER A 263 3.95 2.59 -7.68
N GLY A 264 3.03 2.67 -8.64
CA GLY A 264 2.69 3.90 -9.35
C GLY A 264 2.13 4.96 -8.41
N TYR A 265 1.14 4.59 -7.60
CA TYR A 265 0.59 5.48 -6.57
C TYR A 265 1.66 5.95 -5.58
N THR A 266 2.51 5.03 -5.12
CA THR A 266 3.61 5.34 -4.18
C THR A 266 4.65 6.28 -4.80
N ASP A 267 5.00 6.08 -6.08
CA ASP A 267 5.96 6.94 -6.79
C ASP A 267 5.42 8.37 -6.95
N ILE A 268 4.12 8.52 -7.26
CA ILE A 268 3.45 9.83 -7.30
C ILE A 268 3.52 10.48 -5.91
N ALA A 269 3.16 9.75 -4.85
CA ALA A 269 3.19 10.25 -3.48
C ALA A 269 4.59 10.74 -3.07
N ILE A 270 5.64 9.97 -3.37
CA ILE A 270 7.04 10.34 -3.11
C ILE A 270 7.42 11.60 -3.90
N GLY A 271 7.05 11.66 -5.18
CA GLY A 271 7.35 12.80 -6.04
C GLY A 271 6.66 14.08 -5.57
N LEU A 272 5.34 14.01 -5.25
CA LEU A 272 4.59 15.16 -4.74
C LEU A 272 5.13 15.65 -3.39
N ALA A 273 5.44 14.73 -2.48
CA ALA A 273 6.07 15.09 -1.20
C ALA A 273 7.42 15.77 -1.40
N ALA A 274 8.24 15.27 -2.35
CA ALA A 274 9.54 15.86 -2.67
C ALA A 274 9.40 17.27 -3.25
N CYS A 275 8.39 17.56 -4.09
CA CYS A 275 8.09 18.91 -4.56
C CYS A 275 7.80 19.87 -3.39
N LEU A 276 7.19 19.37 -2.31
CA LEU A 276 6.89 20.11 -1.09
C LEU A 276 8.06 20.10 -0.08
N GLY A 277 9.21 19.52 -0.43
CA GLY A 277 10.41 19.48 0.41
C GLY A 277 10.41 18.37 1.47
N PHE A 278 9.54 17.37 1.32
CA PHE A 278 9.45 16.21 2.21
C PHE A 278 9.99 14.95 1.54
N THR A 279 10.78 14.19 2.28
CA THR A 279 11.29 12.88 1.84
C THR A 279 10.44 11.77 2.44
N LEU A 280 9.80 10.97 1.59
CA LEU A 280 9.09 9.77 2.00
C LEU A 280 9.94 8.52 1.75
N PRO A 281 9.76 7.45 2.55
CA PRO A 281 10.51 6.20 2.36
C PRO A 281 10.08 5.48 1.08
N VAL A 282 11.03 4.76 0.47
CA VAL A 282 10.77 3.90 -0.69
C VAL A 282 9.95 2.69 -0.26
N ASN A 283 8.92 2.35 -1.06
CA ASN A 283 8.02 1.25 -0.76
C ASN A 283 8.22 0.01 -1.66
N PHE A 284 8.83 0.18 -2.83
CA PHE A 284 9.09 -0.90 -3.80
C PHE A 284 10.50 -0.82 -4.38
N ARG A 285 11.16 -2.00 -4.54
CA ARG A 285 12.48 -2.14 -5.15
C ARG A 285 12.53 -3.32 -6.12
N SER A 286 11.78 -3.24 -7.24
CA SER A 286 11.69 -4.32 -8.24
C SER A 286 11.45 -5.70 -7.59
N PRO A 287 10.28 -5.94 -6.95
CA PRO A 287 10.04 -7.11 -6.10
C PRO A 287 10.11 -8.45 -6.81
N TYR A 288 9.76 -8.52 -8.09
CA TYR A 288 9.82 -9.78 -8.86
C TYR A 288 11.24 -10.20 -9.28
N LYS A 289 12.27 -9.43 -8.92
CA LYS A 289 13.68 -9.85 -9.00
C LYS A 289 14.15 -10.63 -7.79
N ALA A 290 13.28 -10.85 -6.82
CA ALA A 290 13.61 -11.59 -5.61
C ALA A 290 13.99 -13.03 -5.92
N ASP A 291 14.99 -13.54 -5.20
CA ASP A 291 15.47 -14.93 -5.25
C ASP A 291 15.09 -15.75 -4.02
N SER A 292 14.21 -15.19 -3.20
CA SER A 292 13.64 -15.79 -1.99
C SER A 292 12.38 -15.03 -1.55
N PHE A 293 11.50 -15.63 -0.75
CA PHE A 293 10.39 -14.91 -0.12
C PHE A 293 10.87 -13.84 0.85
N THR A 294 11.98 -14.11 1.56
CA THR A 294 12.64 -13.11 2.42
C THR A 294 13.06 -11.89 1.61
N ASP A 295 13.71 -12.07 0.46
CA ASP A 295 14.12 -10.96 -0.43
C ASP A 295 12.89 -10.28 -1.06
N PHE A 296 11.82 -11.03 -1.40
CA PHE A 296 10.56 -10.45 -1.87
C PHE A 296 9.98 -9.45 -0.86
N TRP A 297 9.88 -9.80 0.42
CA TRP A 297 9.36 -8.91 1.46
C TRP A 297 10.30 -7.76 1.82
N HIS A 298 11.58 -7.83 1.46
CA HIS A 298 12.51 -6.69 1.50
C HIS A 298 12.34 -5.72 0.33
N ARG A 299 11.58 -6.10 -0.71
CA ARG A 299 11.36 -5.33 -1.93
C ARG A 299 9.91 -4.93 -2.16
N TRP A 300 8.96 -5.68 -1.62
CA TRP A 300 7.52 -5.45 -1.72
C TRP A 300 6.99 -4.77 -0.48
N HIS A 301 6.25 -3.67 -0.65
CA HIS A 301 5.59 -2.91 0.43
C HIS A 301 6.48 -2.75 1.67
N ILE A 302 7.69 -2.23 1.45
CA ILE A 302 8.80 -2.20 2.42
C ILE A 302 8.38 -1.54 3.74
N THR A 303 7.56 -0.47 3.66
CA THR A 303 7.12 0.26 4.86
C THR A 303 6.16 -0.56 5.71
N LEU A 304 5.29 -1.38 5.10
CA LEU A 304 4.42 -2.33 5.80
C LEU A 304 5.24 -3.48 6.41
N SER A 305 6.11 -4.11 5.60
CA SER A 305 6.96 -5.22 6.04
C SER A 305 7.84 -4.83 7.23
N THR A 306 8.43 -3.64 7.18
CA THR A 306 9.22 -3.10 8.30
C THR A 306 8.34 -2.74 9.50
N TRP A 307 7.07 -2.32 9.27
CA TRP A 307 6.13 -2.06 10.37
C TRP A 307 5.82 -3.35 11.13
N PHE A 308 5.44 -4.43 10.43
CA PHE A 308 5.17 -5.73 11.05
C PHE A 308 6.41 -6.30 11.74
N ARG A 309 7.60 -6.14 11.14
CA ARG A 309 8.87 -6.52 11.78
C ARG A 309 9.07 -5.81 13.12
N ASP A 310 8.92 -4.47 13.16
CA ASP A 310 9.31 -3.64 14.30
C ASP A 310 8.27 -3.68 15.44
N TYR A 311 6.98 -3.86 15.12
CA TYR A 311 5.89 -3.78 16.10
C TYR A 311 5.20 -5.11 16.39
N VAL A 312 5.43 -6.16 15.59
CA VAL A 312 4.87 -7.50 15.82
C VAL A 312 5.98 -8.54 15.96
N TYR A 313 6.79 -8.75 14.93
CA TYR A 313 7.79 -9.82 14.90
C TYR A 313 8.83 -9.69 16.01
N ILE A 314 9.48 -8.54 16.14
CA ILE A 314 10.52 -8.30 17.18
C ILE A 314 9.93 -8.38 18.60
N PRO A 315 8.77 -7.78 18.93
CA PRO A 315 8.15 -7.94 20.25
C PRO A 315 7.76 -9.37 20.61
N LEU A 316 7.38 -10.21 19.65
CA LEU A 316 7.11 -11.64 19.88
C LEU A 316 8.38 -12.48 20.12
N GLY A 317 9.56 -11.87 19.99
CA GLY A 317 10.85 -12.51 20.24
C GLY A 317 11.76 -12.56 19.00
N GLY A 318 11.21 -12.43 17.81
CA GLY A 318 11.99 -12.44 16.57
C GLY A 318 12.90 -13.67 16.48
N ASN A 319 14.15 -13.47 16.06
CA ASN A 319 15.17 -14.52 15.94
C ASN A 319 16.05 -14.71 17.21
N ARG A 320 15.70 -14.06 18.34
CA ARG A 320 16.58 -14.01 19.54
C ARG A 320 16.40 -15.18 20.50
N HIS A 321 15.28 -15.91 20.41
CA HIS A 321 14.86 -16.91 21.40
C HIS A 321 14.67 -18.32 20.80
N GLY A 322 15.51 -18.70 19.85
CA GLY A 322 15.49 -20.01 19.21
C GLY A 322 14.54 -20.10 17.98
N VAL A 323 14.73 -21.16 17.20
CA VAL A 323 14.08 -21.35 15.91
C VAL A 323 12.56 -21.48 16.04
N TRP A 324 12.06 -22.22 17.04
CA TRP A 324 10.63 -22.40 17.25
C TRP A 324 9.88 -21.08 17.47
N ARG A 325 10.41 -20.24 18.37
CA ARG A 325 9.81 -18.95 18.66
C ARG A 325 9.90 -17.99 17.48
N MET A 326 10.97 -18.07 16.70
CA MET A 326 11.10 -17.35 15.43
C MET A 326 10.00 -17.76 14.43
N MET A 327 9.74 -19.06 14.26
CA MET A 327 8.69 -19.55 13.37
C MET A 327 7.31 -19.07 13.80
N VAL A 328 6.96 -19.17 15.07
CA VAL A 328 5.70 -18.65 15.60
C VAL A 328 5.58 -17.14 15.33
N ALA A 329 6.64 -16.36 15.58
CA ALA A 329 6.64 -14.93 15.33
C ALA A 329 6.48 -14.59 13.85
N LEU A 330 7.07 -15.37 12.93
CA LEU A 330 6.89 -15.22 11.48
C LEU A 330 5.44 -15.54 11.07
N LEU A 331 4.91 -16.69 11.51
CA LEU A 331 3.54 -17.09 11.20
C LEU A 331 2.53 -16.05 11.67
N VAL A 332 2.61 -15.64 12.95
CA VAL A 332 1.70 -14.64 13.52
C VAL A 332 1.82 -13.31 12.75
N SER A 333 3.04 -12.85 12.48
CA SER A 333 3.25 -11.56 11.81
C SER A 333 2.68 -11.57 10.40
N MET A 334 2.89 -12.64 9.65
CA MET A 334 2.41 -12.73 8.27
C MET A 334 0.89 -12.98 8.20
N THR A 335 0.34 -13.77 9.12
CA THR A 335 -1.12 -13.97 9.22
C THR A 335 -1.82 -12.65 9.54
N LEU A 336 -1.30 -11.86 10.50
CA LEU A 336 -1.83 -10.53 10.81
C LEU A 336 -1.65 -9.55 9.66
N CYS A 337 -0.55 -9.68 8.89
CA CYS A 337 -0.36 -8.90 7.66
C CYS A 337 -1.42 -9.25 6.60
N GLY A 338 -1.75 -10.53 6.44
CA GLY A 338 -2.83 -10.97 5.56
C GLY A 338 -4.18 -10.42 5.99
N ILE A 339 -4.56 -10.59 7.26
CA ILE A 339 -5.80 -10.05 7.82
C ILE A 339 -5.89 -8.53 7.62
N TRP A 340 -4.77 -7.81 7.75
CA TRP A 340 -4.74 -6.36 7.54
C TRP A 340 -5.15 -5.96 6.11
N HIS A 341 -4.90 -6.77 5.10
CA HIS A 341 -5.29 -6.48 3.72
C HIS A 341 -6.80 -6.50 3.53
N GLY A 342 -7.52 -7.47 4.09
CA GLY A 342 -8.97 -7.56 3.88
C GLY A 342 -9.70 -8.42 4.90
N ALA A 343 -11.00 -8.18 5.00
CA ALA A 343 -11.91 -8.89 5.88
C ALA A 343 -12.50 -10.14 5.18
N ALA A 344 -11.63 -11.08 4.78
CA ALA A 344 -12.03 -12.34 4.18
C ALA A 344 -11.03 -13.45 4.50
N VAL A 345 -11.49 -14.72 4.45
CA VAL A 345 -10.70 -15.89 4.82
C VAL A 345 -9.50 -16.10 3.89
N ASN A 346 -9.63 -15.76 2.61
CA ASN A 346 -8.54 -15.84 1.63
C ASN A 346 -7.33 -14.97 2.01
N PHE A 347 -7.53 -13.77 2.58
CA PHE A 347 -6.43 -12.94 3.07
C PHE A 347 -5.71 -13.54 4.27
N LEU A 348 -6.47 -14.12 5.20
CA LEU A 348 -5.88 -14.86 6.33
C LEU A 348 -5.03 -16.03 5.81
N PHE A 349 -5.57 -16.81 4.86
CA PHE A 349 -4.86 -17.94 4.28
C PHE A 349 -3.64 -17.50 3.48
N TRP A 350 -3.73 -16.43 2.70
CA TRP A 350 -2.59 -15.84 1.98
C TRP A 350 -1.47 -15.41 2.92
N GLY A 351 -1.81 -14.75 4.02
CA GLY A 351 -0.82 -14.35 5.02
C GLY A 351 -0.16 -15.56 5.70
N LEU A 352 -0.94 -16.57 6.08
CA LEU A 352 -0.44 -17.82 6.65
C LEU A 352 0.50 -18.56 5.67
N LEU A 353 0.12 -18.65 4.40
CA LEU A 353 0.93 -19.28 3.35
C LEU A 353 2.30 -18.57 3.21
N HIS A 354 2.33 -17.25 3.16
CA HIS A 354 3.60 -16.52 3.13
C HIS A 354 4.41 -16.71 4.42
N GLY A 355 3.75 -16.80 5.57
CA GLY A 355 4.40 -17.17 6.85
C GLY A 355 5.06 -18.54 6.79
N LEU A 356 4.36 -19.54 6.23
CA LEU A 356 4.90 -20.90 6.03
C LEU A 356 6.08 -20.90 5.05
N PHE A 357 6.01 -20.16 3.95
CA PHE A 357 7.11 -20.02 3.00
C PHE A 357 8.37 -19.43 3.68
N LEU A 358 8.22 -18.38 4.48
CA LEU A 358 9.33 -17.80 5.23
C LEU A 358 9.91 -18.77 6.27
N CYS A 359 9.05 -19.52 6.97
CA CYS A 359 9.51 -20.57 7.90
C CYS A 359 10.28 -21.66 7.17
N PHE A 360 9.78 -22.13 6.03
CA PHE A 360 10.47 -23.13 5.20
C PHE A 360 11.85 -22.63 4.74
N GLU A 361 11.95 -21.40 4.25
CA GLU A 361 13.23 -20.81 3.86
C GLU A 361 14.23 -20.75 5.03
N LYS A 362 13.77 -20.34 6.21
CA LYS A 362 14.63 -20.28 7.40
C LYS A 362 15.11 -21.65 7.86
N LEU A 363 14.28 -22.69 7.74
CA LEU A 363 14.65 -24.05 8.11
C LEU A 363 15.62 -24.70 7.12
N THR A 364 15.47 -24.38 5.84
CA THR A 364 16.28 -24.99 4.77
C THR A 364 17.50 -24.16 4.38
N GLY A 365 17.60 -22.92 4.86
CA GLY A 365 18.67 -21.99 4.46
C GLY A 365 18.56 -21.49 3.02
N LEU A 366 17.38 -21.65 2.39
CA LEU A 366 17.16 -21.20 1.01
C LEU A 366 17.03 -19.67 0.86
N ASP A 367 16.91 -18.94 1.97
CA ASP A 367 16.91 -17.47 1.98
C ASP A 367 18.30 -16.85 1.73
N GLY A 368 19.36 -17.66 1.70
CA GLY A 368 20.71 -17.21 1.34
C GLY A 368 20.85 -16.88 -0.15
N HIS A 369 21.59 -15.79 -0.44
CA HIS A 369 21.88 -15.41 -1.82
C HIS A 369 22.87 -16.39 -2.48
N PRO A 370 22.54 -16.94 -3.66
CA PRO A 370 23.42 -17.88 -4.33
C PRO A 370 24.65 -17.17 -4.93
N GLN A 371 25.81 -17.78 -4.80
CA GLN A 371 27.05 -17.25 -5.37
C GLN A 371 27.11 -17.39 -6.92
N LYS A 372 26.46 -18.44 -7.46
CA LYS A 372 26.44 -18.71 -8.91
C LYS A 372 25.29 -17.99 -9.59
N ARG A 373 25.60 -17.17 -10.62
CA ARG A 373 24.62 -16.38 -11.35
C ARG A 373 23.45 -17.19 -11.95
N TRP A 374 23.71 -18.37 -12.48
CA TRP A 374 22.64 -19.20 -13.04
C TRP A 374 21.68 -19.72 -11.98
N VAL A 375 22.17 -20.02 -10.75
CA VAL A 375 21.33 -20.42 -9.62
C VAL A 375 20.45 -19.24 -9.17
N HIS A 376 20.99 -18.02 -9.15
CA HIS A 376 20.23 -16.83 -8.87
C HIS A 376 19.08 -16.65 -9.89
N VAL A 377 19.39 -16.77 -11.20
CA VAL A 377 18.36 -16.66 -12.25
C VAL A 377 17.29 -17.75 -12.08
N LEU A 378 17.67 -18.99 -11.83
CA LEU A 378 16.71 -20.10 -11.63
C LEU A 378 15.84 -19.83 -10.40
N LYS A 379 16.44 -19.45 -9.27
CA LYS A 379 15.68 -19.07 -8.06
C LYS A 379 14.71 -17.93 -8.37
N THR A 380 15.15 -16.85 -9.02
CA THR A 380 14.28 -15.73 -9.39
C THR A 380 13.08 -16.19 -10.23
N ILE A 381 13.31 -17.07 -11.21
CA ILE A 381 12.21 -17.62 -12.04
C ILE A 381 11.22 -18.41 -11.15
N VAL A 382 11.72 -19.32 -10.31
CA VAL A 382 10.87 -20.14 -9.43
C VAL A 382 10.08 -19.27 -8.46
N TYR A 383 10.75 -18.37 -7.75
CA TYR A 383 10.08 -17.48 -6.78
C TYR A 383 9.10 -16.53 -7.44
N PHE A 384 9.41 -16.01 -8.64
CA PHE A 384 8.45 -15.22 -9.42
C PHE A 384 7.15 -15.97 -9.66
N HIS A 385 7.22 -17.24 -10.10
CA HIS A 385 6.01 -18.06 -10.35
C HIS A 385 5.26 -18.35 -9.06
N LEU A 386 5.95 -18.71 -7.97
CA LEU A 386 5.31 -18.96 -6.67
C LEU A 386 4.60 -17.71 -6.13
N ILE A 387 5.20 -16.53 -6.31
CA ILE A 387 4.58 -15.25 -5.93
C ILE A 387 3.36 -14.97 -6.82
N CYS A 388 3.46 -15.17 -8.14
CA CYS A 388 2.33 -14.99 -9.06
C CYS A 388 1.16 -15.91 -8.68
N LEU A 389 1.44 -17.17 -8.38
CA LEU A 389 0.42 -18.10 -7.91
C LEU A 389 -0.19 -17.68 -6.57
N SER A 390 0.60 -17.16 -5.63
CA SER A 390 0.07 -16.67 -4.36
C SER A 390 -0.89 -15.47 -4.54
N TRP A 391 -0.68 -14.65 -5.58
CA TRP A 391 -1.56 -13.52 -5.90
C TRP A 391 -2.96 -13.97 -6.33
N VAL A 392 -3.14 -15.21 -6.83
CA VAL A 392 -4.47 -15.76 -7.14
C VAL A 392 -5.34 -15.80 -5.90
N ILE A 393 -4.81 -16.30 -4.76
CA ILE A 393 -5.53 -16.35 -3.49
C ILE A 393 -5.89 -14.93 -3.01
N PHE A 394 -5.01 -13.99 -3.25
CA PHE A 394 -5.23 -12.59 -2.87
C PHE A 394 -6.32 -11.92 -3.72
N ARG A 395 -6.45 -12.28 -5.01
CA ARG A 395 -7.37 -11.64 -5.97
C ARG A 395 -8.77 -12.25 -5.96
N THR A 396 -8.89 -13.55 -5.68
CA THR A 396 -10.17 -14.24 -5.69
C THR A 396 -11.00 -13.92 -4.46
N GLU A 397 -12.32 -14.00 -4.59
CA GLU A 397 -13.25 -13.65 -3.51
C GLU A 397 -13.35 -14.73 -2.43
N SER A 398 -13.00 -15.99 -2.76
CA SER A 398 -13.03 -17.11 -1.83
C SER A 398 -11.91 -18.11 -2.12
N LEU A 399 -11.66 -19.04 -1.18
CA LEU A 399 -10.73 -20.14 -1.38
C LEU A 399 -11.22 -21.14 -2.43
N GLU A 400 -12.53 -21.29 -2.59
CA GLU A 400 -13.14 -22.11 -3.62
C GLU A 400 -12.86 -21.54 -5.00
N ALA A 401 -13.09 -20.24 -5.19
CA ALA A 401 -12.75 -19.54 -6.44
C ALA A 401 -11.24 -19.62 -6.74
N ALA A 402 -10.38 -19.59 -5.73
CA ALA A 402 -8.95 -19.82 -5.92
C ALA A 402 -8.64 -21.25 -6.37
N ALA A 403 -9.31 -22.26 -5.80
CA ALA A 403 -9.15 -23.64 -6.19
C ALA A 403 -9.61 -23.88 -7.64
N ASP A 404 -10.75 -23.33 -8.03
CA ASP A 404 -11.25 -23.39 -9.41
C ASP A 404 -10.29 -22.71 -10.39
N TRP A 405 -9.70 -21.57 -9.99
CA TRP A 405 -8.66 -20.93 -10.78
C TRP A 405 -7.45 -21.83 -11.02
N TYR A 406 -6.96 -22.51 -9.98
CA TYR A 406 -5.83 -23.43 -10.11
C TYR A 406 -6.18 -24.65 -10.98
N LEU A 407 -7.41 -25.14 -10.94
CA LEU A 407 -7.89 -26.17 -11.87
C LEU A 407 -7.90 -25.63 -13.31
N GLY A 408 -8.33 -24.38 -13.50
CA GLY A 408 -8.26 -23.68 -14.79
C GLY A 408 -6.84 -23.60 -15.36
N LEU A 409 -5.83 -23.32 -14.53
CA LEU A 409 -4.42 -23.32 -14.95
C LEU A 409 -3.93 -24.67 -15.50
N CYS A 410 -4.55 -25.79 -15.08
CA CYS A 410 -4.22 -27.13 -15.53
C CYS A 410 -4.90 -27.51 -16.84
N GLN A 411 -5.85 -26.73 -17.35
CA GLN A 411 -6.56 -26.99 -18.59
C GLN A 411 -5.67 -26.80 -19.81
N THR A 412 -5.73 -27.75 -20.72
CA THR A 412 -5.01 -27.64 -22.00
C THR A 412 -5.72 -26.67 -22.94
N THR A 413 -4.94 -25.90 -23.65
CA THR A 413 -5.45 -24.94 -24.66
C THR A 413 -4.90 -25.34 -26.04
N PRO A 414 -5.74 -25.53 -27.07
CA PRO A 414 -5.28 -25.78 -28.43
C PRO A 414 -4.39 -24.64 -28.96
N VAL A 415 -3.39 -24.99 -29.77
CA VAL A 415 -2.42 -24.00 -30.30
C VAL A 415 -3.09 -22.93 -31.15
N GLU A 416 -4.10 -23.31 -31.94
CA GLU A 416 -4.89 -22.38 -32.75
C GLU A 416 -5.62 -21.35 -31.87
N THR A 417 -6.16 -21.77 -30.73
CA THR A 417 -6.81 -20.89 -29.75
C THR A 417 -5.79 -19.93 -29.13
N ILE A 418 -4.58 -20.40 -28.77
CA ILE A 418 -3.52 -19.54 -28.25
C ILE A 418 -3.19 -18.43 -29.25
N GLY A 419 -3.03 -18.77 -30.55
CA GLY A 419 -2.75 -17.81 -31.62
C GLY A 419 -3.88 -16.78 -31.78
N ALA A 420 -5.14 -17.21 -31.70
CA ALA A 420 -6.31 -16.34 -31.78
C ALA A 420 -6.38 -15.37 -30.58
N VAL A 421 -6.15 -15.85 -29.36
CA VAL A 421 -6.13 -15.06 -28.14
C VAL A 421 -5.02 -14.00 -28.20
N ILE A 422 -3.78 -14.40 -28.58
CA ILE A 422 -2.67 -13.46 -28.73
C ILE A 422 -2.99 -12.40 -29.78
N GLY A 423 -3.56 -12.79 -30.91
CA GLY A 423 -3.94 -11.86 -32.00
C GLY A 423 -5.01 -10.87 -31.57
N HIS A 424 -6.00 -11.33 -30.80
CA HIS A 424 -7.10 -10.49 -30.31
C HIS A 424 -6.63 -9.49 -29.23
N TYR A 425 -5.85 -9.94 -28.25
CA TYR A 425 -5.37 -9.13 -27.12
C TYR A 425 -3.92 -8.64 -27.29
N LYS A 426 -3.43 -8.51 -28.53
CA LYS A 426 -2.05 -8.16 -28.85
C LYS A 426 -1.53 -6.91 -28.11
N THR A 427 -2.38 -5.89 -27.94
CA THR A 427 -2.02 -4.65 -27.24
C THR A 427 -1.79 -4.90 -25.75
N VAL A 428 -2.65 -5.68 -25.08
CA VAL A 428 -2.52 -6.03 -23.68
C VAL A 428 -1.22 -6.81 -23.46
N PHE A 429 -0.98 -7.84 -24.29
CA PHE A 429 0.25 -8.64 -24.18
C PHE A 429 1.51 -7.85 -24.50
N ALA A 430 1.47 -6.89 -25.44
CA ALA A 430 2.57 -5.99 -25.70
C ALA A 430 2.86 -5.08 -24.48
N ILE A 431 1.82 -4.52 -23.84
CA ILE A 431 1.97 -3.69 -22.63
C ILE A 431 2.52 -4.56 -21.47
N MET A 432 2.04 -5.78 -21.30
CA MET A 432 2.58 -6.71 -20.29
C MET A 432 4.07 -7.00 -20.55
N ALA A 433 4.44 -7.29 -21.78
CA ALA A 433 5.83 -7.55 -22.16
C ALA A 433 6.73 -6.33 -21.87
N VAL A 434 6.29 -5.13 -22.24
CA VAL A 434 7.00 -3.88 -21.95
C VAL A 434 7.09 -3.64 -20.43
N GLY A 435 6.00 -3.82 -19.70
CA GLY A 435 5.94 -3.65 -18.25
C GLY A 435 6.93 -4.58 -17.52
N PHE A 436 6.97 -5.86 -17.88
CA PHE A 436 7.95 -6.80 -17.34
C PHE A 436 9.37 -6.46 -17.77
N ALA A 437 9.61 -6.09 -19.03
CA ALA A 437 10.93 -5.67 -19.49
C ALA A 437 11.46 -4.47 -18.68
N LEU A 438 10.62 -3.46 -18.43
CA LEU A 438 10.96 -2.32 -17.57
C LEU A 438 11.22 -2.74 -16.12
N HIS A 439 10.42 -3.66 -15.59
CA HIS A 439 10.60 -4.18 -14.22
C HIS A 439 11.93 -4.92 -14.07
N PHE A 440 12.32 -5.74 -15.07
CA PHE A 440 13.54 -6.53 -15.04
C PHE A 440 14.79 -5.77 -15.53
N LEU A 441 14.69 -4.49 -15.92
CA LEU A 441 15.86 -3.67 -16.23
C LEU A 441 16.87 -3.67 -15.08
N PRO A 442 18.19 -3.85 -15.35
CA PRO A 442 19.22 -3.74 -14.33
C PRO A 442 19.13 -2.43 -13.53
N ALA A 443 19.45 -2.48 -12.24
CA ALA A 443 19.37 -1.30 -11.37
C ALA A 443 20.24 -0.14 -11.90
N ALA A 444 21.40 -0.47 -12.50
CA ALA A 444 22.28 0.51 -13.16
C ALA A 444 21.57 1.23 -14.33
N ALA A 445 20.79 0.49 -15.13
CA ALA A 445 20.03 1.09 -16.24
C ALA A 445 18.89 1.99 -15.73
N GLN A 446 18.18 1.56 -14.68
CA GLN A 446 17.13 2.38 -14.05
C GLN A 446 17.72 3.68 -13.48
N GLU A 447 18.85 3.62 -12.80
CA GLU A 447 19.53 4.82 -12.25
C GLU A 447 20.13 5.69 -13.37
N ALA A 448 20.61 5.10 -14.48
CA ALA A 448 21.08 5.85 -15.64
C ALA A 448 19.95 6.66 -16.28
N VAL A 449 18.76 6.07 -16.50
CA VAL A 449 17.58 6.79 -17.03
C VAL A 449 17.20 7.96 -16.12
N LYS A 450 17.10 7.73 -14.82
CA LYS A 450 16.79 8.74 -13.82
C LYS A 450 17.81 9.88 -13.81
N THR A 451 19.10 9.54 -13.85
CA THR A 451 20.20 10.52 -13.84
C THR A 451 20.24 11.32 -15.14
N THR A 452 20.02 10.66 -16.28
CA THR A 452 19.95 11.32 -17.60
C THR A 452 18.79 12.32 -17.65
N PHE A 453 17.59 11.92 -17.17
CA PHE A 453 16.46 12.83 -17.06
C PHE A 453 16.76 14.02 -16.13
N ALA A 454 17.38 13.77 -14.97
CA ALA A 454 17.73 14.83 -14.03
C ALA A 454 18.71 15.85 -14.60
N ARG A 455 19.66 15.41 -15.46
CA ARG A 455 20.66 16.27 -16.13
C ARG A 455 20.13 16.92 -17.41
N ALA A 456 19.03 16.43 -17.97
CA ALA A 456 18.48 16.96 -19.21
C ALA A 456 18.08 18.44 -19.05
N PRO A 457 18.22 19.26 -20.10
CA PRO A 457 17.74 20.63 -20.09
C PRO A 457 16.21 20.70 -19.98
N TRP A 458 15.68 21.83 -19.53
CA TRP A 458 14.25 21.98 -19.20
C TRP A 458 13.32 21.76 -20.39
N PHE A 459 13.74 22.12 -21.62
CA PHE A 459 12.92 21.88 -22.81
C PHE A 459 12.77 20.38 -23.10
N ILE A 460 13.81 19.55 -22.85
CA ILE A 460 13.69 18.08 -22.96
C ILE A 460 12.76 17.52 -21.91
N LYS A 461 12.83 18.01 -20.66
CA LYS A 461 11.89 17.61 -19.60
C LYS A 461 10.46 17.99 -19.97
N GLY A 462 10.25 19.19 -20.52
CA GLY A 462 8.95 19.63 -21.03
C GLY A 462 8.44 18.75 -22.17
N LEU A 463 9.29 18.37 -23.12
CA LEU A 463 8.94 17.44 -24.19
C LEU A 463 8.56 16.05 -23.64
N VAL A 464 9.33 15.52 -22.67
CA VAL A 464 8.99 14.24 -22.01
C VAL A 464 7.64 14.34 -21.29
N CYS A 465 7.38 15.44 -20.58
CA CYS A 465 6.08 15.65 -19.92
C CYS A 465 4.93 15.69 -20.96
N LEU A 466 5.12 16.37 -22.07
CA LEU A 466 4.13 16.44 -23.16
C LEU A 466 3.87 15.05 -23.76
N LEU A 467 4.93 14.30 -24.09
CA LEU A 467 4.80 12.96 -24.67
C LEU A 467 4.11 11.99 -23.69
N ILE A 468 4.47 12.04 -22.40
CA ILE A 468 3.78 11.25 -21.38
C ILE A 468 2.33 11.73 -21.23
N GLY A 469 2.05 13.02 -21.24
CA GLY A 469 0.69 13.55 -21.20
C GLY A 469 -0.17 13.03 -22.36
N VAL A 470 0.36 13.03 -23.57
CA VAL A 470 -0.33 12.45 -24.76
C VAL A 470 -0.54 10.93 -24.56
N LEU A 471 0.50 10.21 -24.09
CA LEU A 471 0.39 8.78 -23.78
C LEU A 471 -0.74 8.52 -22.78
N LEU A 472 -0.81 9.29 -21.69
CA LEU A 472 -1.83 9.12 -20.66
C LEU A 472 -3.24 9.40 -21.18
N ILE A 473 -3.42 10.43 -22.03
CA ILE A 473 -4.71 10.73 -22.66
C ILE A 473 -5.16 9.57 -23.58
N VAL A 474 -4.23 9.05 -24.39
CA VAL A 474 -4.52 7.92 -25.30
C VAL A 474 -4.77 6.62 -24.52
N SER A 475 -4.07 6.43 -23.41
CA SER A 475 -4.19 5.23 -22.55
C SER A 475 -5.31 5.33 -21.52
N HIS A 476 -6.01 6.47 -21.43
CA HIS A 476 -7.05 6.65 -20.42
C HIS A 476 -8.20 5.67 -20.67
N SER A 477 -8.47 4.82 -19.68
CA SER A 477 -9.63 3.93 -19.70
C SER A 477 -10.94 4.76 -19.61
N THR A 478 -11.93 4.40 -20.40
CA THR A 478 -13.27 4.98 -20.27
C THR A 478 -13.98 4.60 -18.96
N VAL A 479 -13.52 3.52 -18.33
CA VAL A 479 -13.97 3.08 -17.01
C VAL A 479 -12.84 3.36 -16.01
N PRO A 480 -13.03 4.29 -15.07
CA PRO A 480 -12.04 4.55 -14.03
C PRO A 480 -11.73 3.28 -13.25
N GLN A 481 -10.46 2.91 -13.15
CA GLN A 481 -10.04 1.78 -12.33
C GLN A 481 -9.69 2.31 -10.93
N PRO A 482 -10.45 1.92 -9.88
CA PRO A 482 -10.11 2.34 -8.53
C PRO A 482 -8.72 1.81 -8.16
N PHE A 483 -8.10 2.46 -7.20
CA PHE A 483 -6.87 1.92 -6.63
C PHE A 483 -7.15 0.55 -6.01
N ILE A 484 -6.35 -0.45 -6.36
CA ILE A 484 -6.62 -1.86 -6.04
C ILE A 484 -6.83 -2.11 -4.52
N TYR A 485 -6.16 -1.34 -3.66
CA TYR A 485 -6.32 -1.42 -2.20
C TYR A 485 -7.61 -0.78 -1.65
N PHE A 486 -8.43 -0.16 -2.49
CA PHE A 486 -9.77 0.30 -2.07
C PHE A 486 -10.83 -0.79 -2.25
N SER A 487 -10.50 -1.85 -2.97
CA SER A 487 -11.39 -2.97 -3.23
C SER A 487 -11.33 -4.04 -2.12
N PHE A 488 -10.49 -3.87 -1.09
CA PHE A 488 -10.25 -4.84 -0.01
C PHE A 488 -10.62 -4.31 1.36
#